data_0fb09eb78c8e06c267c4a26f0b48f547
#
_entry.id   0fb09eb78c8e06c267c4a26f0b48f547
#
_cell.length_a   1.000
_cell.length_b   1.000
_cell.length_c   1.000
_cell.angle_alpha   90.00
_cell.angle_beta   90.00
_cell.angle_gamma   90.00
#
_symmetry.space_group_name_H-M   'P 1'
#
loop_
_entity.id
_entity.type
_entity.pdbx_description
1 polymer ?
#
loop_
_entity_poly.entity_id
_entity_poly.type
_entity_poly.pdbx_seq_one_letter_code
_entity_poly.pdbx_strand_id
1 'polypeptide(L)' 'MLFRSEVFHMSELTAAHRNLPFDTRVRVTNLSNKKQVDVRINDRGPFVQGRIIDLSREAAQRIDLIGPGTAKVKIQAIKK' A
#
# COMPACT_ATOMS: atom_id res chain seq x y z
N MET A 1 0.44 5.44 -8.49
CA MET A 1 -0.64 5.21 -7.53
C MET A 1 -1.98 5.43 -8.19
N LEU A 2 -2.91 4.58 -7.91
CA LEU A 2 -4.24 4.67 -8.48
C LEU A 2 -5.19 5.33 -7.50
N PHE A 3 -6.00 6.26 -8.00
CA PHE A 3 -7.09 6.81 -7.23
C PHE A 3 -8.33 6.02 -7.56
N ARG A 4 -9.03 5.64 -6.53
CA ARG A 4 -10.21 4.84 -6.64
C ARG A 4 -11.43 5.70 -6.46
N SER A 5 -12.60 5.10 -6.65
CA SER A 5 -13.84 5.81 -6.42
C SER A 5 -13.99 6.24 -4.96
N GLU A 6 -13.15 5.71 -4.09
CA GLU A 6 -13.13 6.11 -2.68
C GLU A 6 -12.21 7.28 -2.42
N VAL A 7 -12.16 8.22 -3.32
CA VAL A 7 -11.18 9.31 -3.20
C VAL A 7 -11.36 10.11 -1.91
N PHE A 8 -12.57 10.17 -1.39
CA PHE A 8 -12.79 10.86 -0.12
C PHE A 8 -12.20 10.10 1.06
N HIS A 9 -11.69 8.91 0.82
CA HIS A 9 -10.99 8.12 1.85
C HIS A 9 -9.50 8.10 1.62
N MET A 10 -8.96 9.08 0.91
CA MET A 10 -7.53 9.12 0.62
C MET A 10 -6.67 9.23 1.87
N SER A 11 -7.26 9.69 2.97
CA SER A 11 -6.55 9.74 4.24
C SER A 11 -6.50 8.39 4.95
N GLU A 12 -7.20 7.40 4.45
CA GLU A 12 -7.17 6.08 5.05
C GLU A 12 -5.93 5.32 4.64
N LEU A 13 -5.50 4.42 5.51
CA LEU A 13 -4.33 3.59 5.25
C LEU A 13 -4.81 2.31 4.56
N THR A 14 -4.87 2.36 3.23
CA THR A 14 -5.36 1.26 2.42
C THR A 14 -4.42 0.99 1.26
N ALA A 15 -4.64 -0.14 0.59
CA ALA A 15 -3.82 -0.52 -0.54
C ALA A 15 -4.55 -1.46 -1.47
N ALA A 16 -4.06 -1.55 -2.70
CA ALA A 16 -4.48 -2.54 -3.68
C ALA A 16 -3.47 -3.67 -3.73
N HIS A 17 -3.96 -4.88 -3.80
CA HIS A 17 -3.14 -6.08 -3.96
C HIS A 17 -3.86 -7.04 -4.87
N ARG A 18 -3.09 -7.83 -5.64
CA ARG A 18 -3.68 -8.64 -6.69
C ARG A 18 -4.59 -9.74 -6.19
N ASN A 19 -4.24 -10.38 -5.08
CA ASN A 19 -4.97 -11.58 -4.67
C ASN A 19 -5.18 -11.72 -3.17
N LEU A 20 -4.67 -10.84 -2.34
CA LEU A 20 -4.98 -10.94 -0.92
C LEU A 20 -6.46 -10.60 -0.70
N PRO A 21 -7.13 -11.34 0.18
CA PRO A 21 -8.55 -11.04 0.44
C PRO A 21 -8.74 -9.60 0.89
N PHE A 22 -9.88 -9.03 0.53
CA PHE A 22 -10.25 -7.71 1.01
C PHE A 22 -10.29 -7.71 2.53
N ASP A 23 -9.91 -6.59 3.12
CA ASP A 23 -9.83 -6.38 4.56
C ASP A 23 -8.65 -7.08 5.22
N THR A 24 -7.80 -7.76 4.42
CA THR A 24 -6.54 -8.25 4.95
C THR A 24 -5.68 -7.07 5.36
N ARG A 25 -5.09 -7.15 6.55
CA ARG A 25 -4.16 -6.13 6.99
C ARG A 25 -2.74 -6.59 6.77
N VAL A 26 -1.95 -5.70 6.20
CA VAL A 26 -0.54 -6.00 5.94
C VAL A 26 0.32 -4.86 6.43
N ARG A 27 1.52 -5.22 6.86
CA ARG A 27 2.54 -4.23 7.21
C ARG A 27 3.48 -4.08 6.04
N VAL A 28 3.61 -2.85 5.57
CA VAL A 28 4.47 -2.52 4.44
C VAL A 28 5.67 -1.77 4.99
N THR A 29 6.86 -2.28 4.69
CA THR A 29 8.11 -1.66 5.12
C THR A 29 8.85 -1.14 3.91
N ASN A 30 9.19 0.15 3.92
CA ASN A 30 10.07 0.72 2.90
C ASN A 30 11.49 0.33 3.25
N LEU A 31 12.10 -0.49 2.41
CA LEU A 31 13.42 -1.03 2.72
C LEU A 31 14.51 0.02 2.67
N SER A 32 14.29 1.15 2.02
CA SER A 32 15.29 2.23 1.95
C SER A 32 15.43 2.97 3.26
N ASN A 33 14.33 3.22 3.95
CA ASN A 33 14.36 4.04 5.17
C ASN A 33 13.84 3.30 6.41
N LYS A 34 13.38 2.07 6.25
CA LYS A 34 12.87 1.22 7.33
C LYS A 34 11.57 1.72 7.95
N LYS A 35 10.91 2.67 7.32
CA LYS A 35 9.60 3.12 7.79
C LYS A 35 8.54 2.11 7.44
N GLN A 36 7.54 1.98 8.30
CA GLN A 36 6.49 1.00 8.16
C GLN A 36 5.12 1.65 8.25
N VAL A 37 4.17 1.03 7.56
CA VAL A 37 2.77 1.44 7.66
C VAL A 37 1.92 0.19 7.56
N ASP A 38 0.86 0.14 8.34
CA ASP A 38 -0.11 -0.95 8.29
C ASP A 38 -1.29 -0.49 7.44
N VAL A 39 -1.65 -1.30 6.46
CA VAL A 39 -2.72 -0.96 5.53
C VAL A 39 -3.73 -2.07 5.44
N ARG A 40 -4.93 -1.71 5.00
CA ARG A 40 -6.02 -2.66 4.75
C ARG A 40 -6.17 -2.79 3.24
N ILE A 41 -6.22 -4.03 2.76
CA ILE A 41 -6.41 -4.28 1.33
C ILE A 41 -7.87 -4.04 0.99
N ASN A 42 -8.12 -3.15 0.04
CA ASN A 42 -9.49 -2.83 -0.37
C ASN A 42 -9.64 -2.68 -1.88
N ASP A 43 -8.65 -3.10 -2.65
CA ASP A 43 -8.74 -3.01 -4.10
C ASP A 43 -7.85 -4.05 -4.75
N ARG A 44 -8.00 -4.21 -6.04
CA ARG A 44 -7.21 -5.13 -6.86
C ARG A 44 -6.20 -4.36 -7.70
N GLY A 45 -5.03 -4.95 -7.88
CA GLY A 45 -3.90 -4.38 -8.58
C GLY A 45 -2.70 -4.40 -7.67
N PRO A 46 -1.60 -3.85 -8.12
CA PRO A 46 -1.35 -3.26 -9.45
C PRO A 46 -1.21 -4.31 -10.52
N PHE A 47 -1.46 -3.90 -11.75
CA PHE A 47 -1.32 -4.80 -12.90
C PHE A 47 -0.14 -4.38 -13.76
N VAL A 48 0.78 -3.65 -13.16
CA VAL A 48 2.02 -3.23 -13.80
C VAL A 48 3.11 -4.19 -13.34
N GLN A 49 3.86 -4.71 -14.31
CA GLN A 49 4.91 -5.67 -14.02
C GLN A 49 5.93 -5.07 -13.04
N GLY A 50 6.31 -5.85 -12.04
CA GLY A 50 7.31 -5.42 -11.07
C GLY A 50 6.73 -4.72 -9.85
N ARG A 51 5.46 -4.35 -9.87
CA ARG A 51 4.81 -3.74 -8.71
C ARG A 51 3.95 -4.77 -8.02
N ILE A 52 4.02 -4.82 -6.71
CA ILE A 52 3.32 -5.84 -5.94
C ILE A 52 2.19 -5.25 -5.10
N ILE A 53 2.21 -3.97 -4.82
CA ILE A 53 1.19 -3.32 -4.01
C ILE A 53 1.12 -1.86 -4.39
N ASP A 54 -0.08 -1.30 -4.40
CA ASP A 54 -0.29 0.14 -4.59
C ASP A 54 -0.91 0.70 -3.32
N LEU A 55 -0.22 1.65 -2.70
CA LEU A 55 -0.64 2.24 -1.45
C LEU A 55 -1.54 3.44 -1.68
N SER A 56 -2.45 3.70 -0.74
CA SER A 56 -3.16 4.97 -0.70
C SER A 56 -2.14 6.09 -0.52
N ARG A 57 -2.56 7.31 -0.84
CA ARG A 57 -1.67 8.46 -0.70
C ARG A 57 -1.17 8.63 0.73
N GLU A 58 -2.08 8.50 1.70
CA GLU A 58 -1.69 8.64 3.10
C GLU A 58 -0.68 7.57 3.51
N ALA A 59 -0.91 6.32 3.08
CA ALA A 59 0.02 5.25 3.41
C ALA A 59 1.39 5.49 2.80
N ALA A 60 1.41 5.94 1.54
CA ALA A 60 2.67 6.22 0.85
C ALA A 60 3.43 7.35 1.55
N GLN A 61 2.73 8.38 2.03
CA GLN A 61 3.36 9.45 2.76
C GLN A 61 4.01 8.97 4.05
N ARG A 62 3.36 8.03 4.73
CA ARG A 62 3.86 7.51 6.01
C ARG A 62 5.22 6.86 5.89
N ILE A 63 5.56 6.35 4.72
CA ILE A 63 6.83 5.68 4.50
C ILE A 63 7.67 6.39 3.43
N ASP A 64 7.33 7.64 3.14
CA ASP A 64 8.11 8.52 2.25
C ASP A 64 8.21 8.00 0.82
N LEU A 65 7.11 7.48 0.28
CA LEU A 65 7.07 7.02 -1.09
C LEU A 65 6.51 8.03 -2.08
N ILE A 66 5.93 9.13 -1.60
CA ILE A 66 5.29 10.10 -2.51
C ILE A 66 6.31 10.69 -3.48
N GLY A 67 7.48 11.09 -2.98
CA GLY A 67 8.50 11.68 -3.83
C GLY A 67 9.02 10.70 -4.87
N PRO A 68 9.58 9.56 -4.45
CA PRO A 68 10.11 8.59 -5.41
C PRO A 68 9.03 7.90 -6.25
N GLY A 69 7.83 7.76 -5.70
CA GLY A 69 6.75 7.08 -6.38
C GLY A 69 6.78 5.56 -6.25
N THR A 70 7.95 4.96 -6.33
CA THR A 70 8.12 3.52 -6.14
C THR A 70 9.35 3.25 -5.32
N ALA A 71 9.37 2.09 -4.66
CA ALA A 71 10.53 1.65 -3.90
C ALA A 71 10.39 0.16 -3.64
N LYS A 72 11.48 -0.44 -3.20
CA LYS A 72 11.43 -1.82 -2.74
C LYS A 72 10.79 -1.86 -1.37
N VAL A 73 9.79 -2.70 -1.21
CA VAL A 73 9.08 -2.81 0.05
C VAL A 73 8.98 -4.27 0.45
N LYS A 74 8.81 -4.49 1.73
CA LYS A 74 8.53 -5.79 2.29
C LYS A 74 7.10 -5.79 2.80
N ILE A 75 6.35 -6.85 2.51
CA ILE A 75 4.96 -6.98 2.91
C ILE A 75 4.83 -8.15 3.88
N GLN A 76 4.16 -7.92 4.99
CA GLN A 76 3.88 -8.98 5.96
C GLN A 76 2.42 -8.94 6.35
N ALA A 77 1.74 -10.08 6.29
CA ALA A 77 0.38 -10.16 6.80
C ALA A 77 0.39 -9.98 8.31
N ILE A 78 -0.59 -9.21 8.81
CA ILE A 78 -0.71 -8.97 10.23
C ILE A 78 -1.83 -9.83 10.75
N LYS A 79 -1.50 -10.66 11.71
CA LYS A 79 -2.51 -11.47 12.37
C LYS A 79 -3.15 -10.69 13.50
N LYS A 80 -4.41 -10.88 13.64
CA LYS A 80 -5.12 -10.30 14.77
C LYS A 80 -5.02 -11.18 16.00
#